data_509510ddb7d601d5258c2f3c167a6c9e
#
_entry.id   509510ddb7d601d5258c2f3c167a6c9e
#
_cell.length_a   1.000
_cell.length_b   1.000
_cell.length_c   1.000
_cell.angle_alpha   90.00
_cell.angle_beta   90.00
_cell.angle_gamma   90.00
#
_symmetry.space_group_name_H-M   'P 1'
#
loop_
_entity.id
_entity.type
_entity.pdbx_description
1 polymer ?
#
loop_
_entity_poly.entity_id
_entity_poly.type
_entity_poly.pdbx_seq_one_letter_code
_entity_poly.pdbx_strand_id
1 'polypeptide(L)'
;MSTPSNRAIVFPAWGTEWIDRVGSCIRESQLPPYPMFLMTDAATDISALPAGIEVVRRDCQLSGKARKTEFFPHLPDKIETALVLDADTRVIDDISLGFEKAEQHGMAIVPAPHYSLADFRDFREVMLNEGVTPLGQIIYNSGVIFCQPHRPDVRAVFDRTLALAQKYRDRVWSDQTYLSLAMEIECFNPYTLSPSFNYRAFGELISGSIRIWHSYEPLPANAASLEKGYLHRYEKGKLVKAVKVPL
;
A
#
# COMPACT_ATOMS: atom_id res chain seq x y z
N MET A 1 27.93 13.16 2.58
CA MET A 1 26.81 12.56 3.32
C MET A 1 25.57 13.30 2.87
N SER A 2 24.65 12.66 2.16
CA SER A 2 23.37 13.26 1.79
C SER A 2 22.58 13.53 3.06
N THR A 3 21.97 14.70 3.16
CA THR A 3 21.00 15.04 4.21
C THR A 3 19.97 13.90 4.26
N PRO A 4 19.58 13.36 5.42
CA PRO A 4 18.55 12.36 5.47
C PRO A 4 17.28 12.96 4.83
N SER A 5 16.75 12.28 3.81
CA SER A 5 15.47 12.68 3.21
C SER A 5 14.40 12.71 4.31
N ASN A 6 13.48 13.68 4.26
CA ASN A 6 12.37 13.76 5.20
C ASN A 6 11.39 12.60 4.95
N ARG A 7 11.76 11.41 5.45
CA ARG A 7 10.96 10.19 5.37
C ARG A 7 9.83 10.25 6.38
N ALA A 8 8.67 9.72 6.00
CA ALA A 8 7.50 9.66 6.89
C ALA A 8 6.69 8.37 6.67
N ILE A 9 5.86 8.03 7.66
CA ILE A 9 4.87 6.96 7.56
C ILE A 9 3.49 7.61 7.57
N VAL A 10 2.63 7.23 6.64
CA VAL A 10 1.32 7.82 6.44
C VAL A 10 0.26 6.73 6.48
N PHE A 11 -0.73 6.90 7.34
CA PHE A 11 -1.89 6.02 7.48
C PHE A 11 -3.13 6.71 6.91
N PRO A 12 -3.63 6.34 5.73
CA PRO A 12 -4.95 6.76 5.26
C PRO A 12 -6.03 5.88 5.93
N ALA A 13 -6.73 6.43 6.91
CA ALA A 13 -7.74 5.69 7.66
C ALA A 13 -8.90 6.61 8.13
N TRP A 14 -10.12 6.10 8.13
CA TRP A 14 -11.34 6.82 8.55
C TRP A 14 -12.33 5.87 9.20
N GLY A 15 -13.10 6.41 10.18
CA GLY A 15 -13.98 5.64 11.04
C GLY A 15 -13.26 4.99 12.22
N THR A 16 -13.94 4.86 13.35
CA THR A 16 -13.36 4.45 14.64
C THR A 16 -12.65 3.10 14.55
N GLU A 17 -13.24 2.10 13.90
CA GLU A 17 -12.63 0.77 13.74
C GLU A 17 -11.25 0.85 13.08
N TRP A 18 -11.09 1.69 12.05
CA TRP A 18 -9.84 1.82 11.34
C TRP A 18 -8.79 2.61 12.13
N ILE A 19 -9.21 3.55 12.98
CA ILE A 19 -8.31 4.24 13.90
C ILE A 19 -7.75 3.27 14.95
N ASP A 20 -8.58 2.38 15.50
CA ASP A 20 -8.13 1.33 16.41
C ASP A 20 -7.12 0.39 15.73
N ARG A 21 -7.34 0.05 14.45
CA ARG A 21 -6.42 -0.75 13.65
C ARG A 21 -5.09 -0.04 13.39
N VAL A 22 -5.09 1.27 13.12
CA VAL A 22 -3.87 2.09 13.04
C VAL A 22 -3.09 1.99 14.34
N GLY A 23 -3.77 2.16 15.48
CA GLY A 23 -3.16 2.00 16.80
C GLY A 23 -2.53 0.61 17.00
N SER A 24 -3.22 -0.43 16.57
CA SER A 24 -2.69 -1.81 16.62
C SER A 24 -1.52 -2.02 15.66
N CYS A 25 -1.61 -1.49 14.43
CA CYS A 25 -0.51 -1.51 13.47
C CYS A 25 0.76 -0.91 14.08
N ILE A 26 0.66 0.25 14.70
CA ILE A 26 1.80 0.95 15.30
C ILE A 26 2.40 0.15 16.47
N ARG A 27 1.55 -0.37 17.38
CA ARG A 27 2.03 -1.11 18.56
C ARG A 27 2.67 -2.45 18.21
N GLU A 28 2.21 -3.10 17.16
CA GLU A 28 2.63 -4.47 16.80
C GLU A 28 3.71 -4.48 15.69
N SER A 29 4.11 -3.32 15.17
CA SER A 29 5.09 -3.17 14.11
C SER A 29 6.44 -2.71 14.63
N GLN A 30 7.50 -3.10 13.92
CA GLN A 30 8.85 -2.56 14.05
C GLN A 30 9.02 -1.35 13.11
N LEU A 31 8.27 -0.27 13.39
CA LEU A 31 8.35 0.93 12.56
C LEU A 31 9.68 1.68 12.78
N PRO A 32 10.32 2.19 11.72
CA PRO A 32 11.45 3.09 11.88
C PRO A 32 11.00 4.40 12.57
N PRO A 33 11.91 5.13 13.24
CA PRO A 33 11.59 6.34 14.01
C PRO A 33 11.36 7.56 13.11
N TYR A 34 10.49 7.42 12.12
CA TYR A 34 10.08 8.50 11.23
C TYR A 34 8.81 9.19 11.74
N PRO A 35 8.59 10.47 11.41
CA PRO A 35 7.30 11.14 11.65
C PRO A 35 6.14 10.33 11.11
N MET A 36 5.05 10.25 11.87
CA MET A 36 3.84 9.54 11.48
C MET A 36 2.69 10.51 11.26
N PHE A 37 1.91 10.24 10.22
CA PHE A 37 0.75 11.03 9.82
C PHE A 37 -0.48 10.14 9.69
N LEU A 38 -1.61 10.63 10.18
CA LEU A 38 -2.93 10.09 9.88
C LEU A 38 -3.62 11.01 8.88
N MET A 39 -3.95 10.49 7.70
CA MET A 39 -4.85 11.15 6.74
C MET A 39 -6.26 10.64 6.97
N THR A 40 -7.18 11.51 7.36
CA THR A 40 -8.55 11.09 7.73
C THR A 40 -9.60 12.12 7.30
N ASP A 41 -10.88 11.73 7.36
CA ASP A 41 -11.98 12.65 7.12
C ASP A 41 -12.27 13.57 8.33
N ALA A 42 -13.13 14.56 8.11
CA ALA A 42 -13.46 15.53 9.14
C ALA A 42 -14.23 14.90 10.32
N ALA A 43 -15.02 13.86 10.10
CA ALA A 43 -15.95 13.28 11.07
C ALA A 43 -15.34 12.16 11.92
N THR A 44 -14.20 11.61 11.52
CA THR A 44 -13.60 10.46 12.22
C THR A 44 -13.15 10.84 13.63
N ASP A 45 -13.62 10.08 14.63
CA ASP A 45 -13.10 10.15 16.01
C ASP A 45 -11.68 9.52 16.05
N ILE A 46 -10.73 10.30 16.57
CA ILE A 46 -9.32 9.91 16.69
C ILE A 46 -8.87 9.73 18.13
N SER A 47 -9.79 9.69 19.09
CA SER A 47 -9.48 9.60 20.53
C SER A 47 -8.64 8.38 20.89
N ALA A 48 -8.76 7.29 20.14
CA ALA A 48 -7.97 6.06 20.31
C ALA A 48 -6.59 6.07 19.62
N LEU A 49 -6.25 7.15 18.90
CA LEU A 49 -4.97 7.25 18.20
C LEU A 49 -3.81 7.42 19.21
N PRO A 50 -2.68 6.68 19.06
CA PRO A 50 -1.50 6.90 19.88
C PRO A 50 -0.97 8.35 19.78
N ALA A 51 -0.37 8.84 20.86
CA ALA A 51 0.26 10.16 20.85
C ALA A 51 1.42 10.25 19.86
N GLY A 52 1.72 11.47 19.39
CA GLY A 52 2.85 11.74 18.49
C GLY A 52 2.57 11.53 17.01
N ILE A 53 1.32 11.33 16.63
CA ILE A 53 0.88 11.22 15.23
C ILE A 53 0.27 12.56 14.82
N GLU A 54 0.75 13.13 13.72
CA GLU A 54 0.15 14.33 13.14
C GLU A 54 -1.10 13.98 12.33
N VAL A 55 -2.20 14.68 12.60
CA VAL A 55 -3.49 14.39 11.95
C VAL A 55 -3.80 15.42 10.89
N VAL A 56 -4.00 14.96 9.67
CA VAL A 56 -4.41 15.77 8.52
C VAL A 56 -5.85 15.40 8.16
N ARG A 57 -6.77 16.35 8.34
CA ARG A 57 -8.21 16.15 8.07
C ARG A 57 -8.58 16.75 6.72
N ARG A 58 -9.47 16.05 6.02
CA ARG A 58 -10.01 16.51 4.74
C ARG A 58 -11.49 16.17 4.61
N ASP A 59 -12.21 17.01 3.87
CA ASP A 59 -13.56 16.69 3.42
C ASP A 59 -13.46 15.70 2.25
N CYS A 60 -13.97 14.49 2.48
CA CYS A 60 -13.96 13.42 1.48
C CYS A 60 -15.34 13.26 0.85
N GLN A 61 -15.39 13.08 -0.45
CA GLN A 61 -16.62 12.91 -1.23
C GLN A 61 -16.82 11.47 -1.72
N LEU A 62 -15.75 10.70 -1.79
CA LEU A 62 -15.79 9.30 -2.17
C LEU A 62 -16.10 8.41 -0.96
N SER A 63 -16.66 7.25 -1.23
CA SER A 63 -17.00 6.25 -0.22
C SER A 63 -16.16 4.98 -0.36
N GLY A 64 -16.22 4.09 0.62
CA GLY A 64 -15.53 2.82 0.61
C GLY A 64 -14.02 2.99 0.38
N LYS A 65 -13.37 2.00 -0.23
CA LYS A 65 -11.93 2.01 -0.47
C LYS A 65 -11.46 3.11 -1.44
N ALA A 66 -12.35 3.58 -2.33
CA ALA A 66 -12.03 4.66 -3.26
C ALA A 66 -11.68 5.98 -2.54
N ARG A 67 -12.20 6.23 -1.31
CA ARG A 67 -11.86 7.41 -0.51
C ARG A 67 -10.36 7.59 -0.31
N LYS A 68 -9.59 6.52 -0.23
CA LYS A 68 -8.13 6.58 -0.08
C LYS A 68 -7.47 7.40 -1.18
N THR A 69 -8.04 7.39 -2.41
CA THR A 69 -7.50 8.16 -3.53
C THR A 69 -7.56 9.67 -3.30
N GLU A 70 -8.47 10.15 -2.44
CA GLU A 70 -8.57 11.58 -2.11
C GLU A 70 -7.42 12.07 -1.21
N PHE A 71 -6.68 11.16 -0.58
CA PHE A 71 -5.55 11.53 0.26
C PHE A 71 -4.23 11.60 -0.51
N PHE A 72 -4.03 10.81 -1.54
CA PHE A 72 -2.77 10.72 -2.28
C PHE A 72 -2.24 12.07 -2.79
N PRO A 73 -3.05 12.93 -3.47
CA PRO A 73 -2.58 14.21 -3.94
C PRO A 73 -2.36 15.25 -2.82
N HIS A 74 -2.65 14.92 -1.58
CA HIS A 74 -2.69 15.86 -0.47
C HIS A 74 -1.81 15.46 0.71
N LEU A 75 -0.81 14.63 0.45
CA LEU A 75 0.22 14.33 1.44
C LEU A 75 0.97 15.62 1.82
N PRO A 76 1.33 15.82 3.10
CA PRO A 76 1.98 17.05 3.56
C PRO A 76 3.24 17.40 2.79
N ASP A 77 3.42 18.69 2.42
CA ASP A 77 4.53 19.17 1.59
C ASP A 77 5.92 18.92 2.21
N LYS A 78 5.98 18.81 3.54
CA LYS A 78 7.22 18.52 4.26
C LYS A 78 7.73 17.08 4.12
N ILE A 79 6.94 16.18 3.52
CA ILE A 79 7.30 14.78 3.30
C ILE A 79 7.99 14.65 1.95
N GLU A 80 9.27 14.32 1.94
CA GLU A 80 10.00 14.02 0.70
C GLU A 80 9.76 12.60 0.23
N THR A 81 9.78 11.63 1.16
CA THR A 81 9.49 10.22 0.85
C THR A 81 8.54 9.64 1.88
N ALA A 82 7.43 9.10 1.43
CA ALA A 82 6.39 8.50 2.26
C ALA A 82 6.37 6.98 2.14
N LEU A 83 6.09 6.31 3.25
CA LEU A 83 5.49 4.98 3.27
C LEU A 83 4.01 5.12 3.60
N VAL A 84 3.14 4.90 2.62
CA VAL A 84 1.68 4.85 2.83
C VAL A 84 1.31 3.42 3.19
N LEU A 85 0.71 3.24 4.38
CA LEU A 85 0.36 1.93 4.94
C LEU A 85 -1.14 1.81 5.21
N ASP A 86 -1.74 0.71 4.80
CA ASP A 86 -3.07 0.32 5.27
C ASP A 86 -3.03 -0.11 6.75
N ALA A 87 -4.10 0.14 7.47
CA ALA A 87 -4.19 -0.10 8.91
C ALA A 87 -4.15 -1.59 9.30
N ASP A 88 -4.36 -2.50 8.35
CA ASP A 88 -4.28 -3.96 8.52
C ASP A 88 -2.89 -4.54 8.16
N THR A 89 -1.86 -3.70 8.18
CA THR A 89 -0.47 -4.11 7.97
C THR A 89 0.31 -4.24 9.29
N ARG A 90 1.42 -4.99 9.25
CA ARG A 90 2.42 -5.09 10.33
C ARG A 90 3.81 -5.10 9.72
N VAL A 91 4.63 -4.12 10.05
CA VAL A 91 6.05 -4.10 9.69
C VAL A 91 6.81 -4.99 10.68
N ILE A 92 7.49 -6.00 10.19
CA ILE A 92 8.14 -7.02 11.04
C ILE A 92 9.64 -7.21 10.75
N ASP A 93 10.16 -6.55 9.74
CA ASP A 93 11.58 -6.58 9.39
C ASP A 93 11.96 -5.25 8.70
N ASP A 94 13.25 -5.06 8.42
CA ASP A 94 13.80 -3.85 7.77
C ASP A 94 13.12 -3.54 6.43
N ILE A 95 12.69 -2.30 6.30
CA ILE A 95 11.97 -1.77 5.12
C ILE A 95 12.75 -0.64 4.41
N SER A 96 14.03 -0.43 4.75
CA SER A 96 14.86 0.66 4.20
C SER A 96 14.93 0.63 2.68
N LEU A 97 15.03 -0.56 2.07
CA LEU A 97 15.06 -0.74 0.62
C LEU A 97 13.83 -0.11 -0.07
N GLY A 98 12.65 -0.18 0.55
CA GLY A 98 11.43 0.42 -0.01
C GLY A 98 11.58 1.94 -0.19
N PHE A 99 12.09 2.62 0.84
CA PHE A 99 12.39 4.06 0.78
C PHE A 99 13.47 4.38 -0.24
N GLU A 100 14.60 3.66 -0.22
CA GLU A 100 15.71 3.86 -1.17
C GLU A 100 15.23 3.72 -2.63
N LYS A 101 14.37 2.74 -2.91
CA LYS A 101 13.83 2.53 -4.26
C LYS A 101 12.81 3.59 -4.64
N ALA A 102 12.00 4.06 -3.72
CA ALA A 102 11.13 5.20 -3.97
C ALA A 102 11.92 6.48 -4.27
N GLU A 103 12.99 6.75 -3.54
CA GLU A 103 13.90 7.89 -3.75
C GLU A 103 14.57 7.84 -5.14
N GLN A 104 14.88 6.65 -5.64
CA GLN A 104 15.48 6.46 -6.97
C GLN A 104 14.47 6.53 -8.12
N HIS A 105 13.28 5.92 -7.94
CA HIS A 105 12.32 5.65 -9.00
C HIS A 105 11.00 6.44 -8.86
N GLY A 106 10.85 7.25 -7.80
CA GLY A 106 9.62 7.98 -7.48
C GLY A 106 8.61 7.16 -6.70
N MET A 107 8.47 5.87 -7.01
CA MET A 107 7.59 4.95 -6.29
C MET A 107 8.16 3.54 -6.30
N ALA A 108 7.96 2.82 -5.18
CA ALA A 108 8.24 1.40 -5.06
C ALA A 108 7.02 0.68 -4.43
N ILE A 109 6.55 -0.38 -5.08
CA ILE A 109 5.27 -1.02 -4.75
C ILE A 109 5.29 -2.51 -5.12
N VAL A 110 4.42 -3.31 -4.50
CA VAL A 110 4.30 -4.74 -4.76
C VAL A 110 3.10 -5.03 -5.66
N PRO A 111 3.24 -5.84 -6.71
CA PRO A 111 2.12 -6.33 -7.51
C PRO A 111 1.13 -7.15 -6.67
N ALA A 112 -0.13 -7.18 -7.08
CA ALA A 112 -1.11 -8.16 -6.62
C ALA A 112 -1.11 -9.35 -7.61
N PRO A 113 -0.43 -10.46 -7.31
CA PRO A 113 -0.03 -11.45 -8.31
C PRO A 113 -1.15 -12.35 -8.82
N HIS A 114 -2.35 -12.26 -8.24
CA HIS A 114 -3.40 -13.23 -8.51
C HIS A 114 -4.29 -12.92 -9.72
N TYR A 115 -4.21 -11.69 -10.25
CA TYR A 115 -5.05 -11.27 -11.38
C TYR A 115 -4.42 -10.13 -12.17
N SER A 116 -4.77 -10.02 -13.44
CA SER A 116 -4.48 -8.83 -14.24
C SER A 116 -5.41 -7.68 -13.85
N LEU A 117 -5.04 -6.46 -14.23
CA LEU A 117 -5.89 -5.29 -13.98
C LEU A 117 -7.28 -5.44 -14.60
N ALA A 118 -7.35 -5.99 -15.83
CA ALA A 118 -8.60 -6.18 -16.55
C ALA A 118 -9.55 -7.19 -15.88
N ASP A 119 -8.98 -8.24 -15.25
CA ASP A 119 -9.75 -9.34 -14.68
C ASP A 119 -10.19 -9.08 -13.24
N PHE A 120 -9.67 -8.03 -12.62
CA PHE A 120 -10.07 -7.65 -11.28
C PHE A 120 -11.45 -7.00 -11.29
N ARG A 121 -12.49 -7.77 -10.93
CA ARG A 121 -13.89 -7.29 -10.83
C ARG A 121 -14.38 -6.61 -12.12
N ASP A 122 -14.10 -7.20 -13.28
CA ASP A 122 -14.52 -6.69 -14.59
C ASP A 122 -14.07 -5.25 -14.91
N PHE A 123 -12.87 -4.88 -14.47
CA PHE A 123 -12.33 -3.54 -14.68
C PHE A 123 -12.02 -3.25 -16.17
N ARG A 124 -12.12 -4.26 -17.03
CA ARG A 124 -11.91 -4.20 -18.49
C ARG A 124 -12.65 -3.04 -19.16
N GLU A 125 -13.93 -2.85 -18.81
CA GLU A 125 -14.75 -1.78 -19.41
C GLU A 125 -14.20 -0.39 -19.08
N VAL A 126 -13.74 -0.18 -17.84
CA VAL A 126 -13.13 1.08 -17.41
C VAL A 126 -11.84 1.34 -18.20
N MET A 127 -10.99 0.33 -18.40
CA MET A 127 -9.76 0.44 -19.19
C MET A 127 -10.07 0.85 -20.63
N LEU A 128 -11.04 0.20 -21.28
CA LEU A 128 -11.45 0.53 -22.66
C LEU A 128 -11.99 1.95 -22.78
N ASN A 129 -12.80 2.41 -21.81
CA ASN A 129 -13.33 3.77 -21.77
C ASN A 129 -12.23 4.83 -21.58
N GLU A 130 -11.09 4.46 -21.01
CA GLU A 130 -9.91 5.32 -20.88
C GLU A 130 -8.89 5.11 -22.01
N GLY A 131 -9.24 4.36 -23.06
CA GLY A 131 -8.38 4.12 -24.23
C GLY A 131 -7.23 3.14 -23.97
N VAL A 132 -7.26 2.39 -22.88
CA VAL A 132 -6.25 1.39 -22.53
C VAL A 132 -6.73 0.02 -22.98
N THR A 133 -5.99 -0.61 -23.90
CA THR A 133 -6.28 -1.97 -24.37
C THR A 133 -5.91 -2.99 -23.28
N PRO A 134 -6.84 -3.87 -22.87
CA PRO A 134 -6.56 -4.87 -21.83
C PRO A 134 -5.65 -6.00 -22.36
N LEU A 135 -4.38 -5.96 -22.04
CA LEU A 135 -3.33 -6.91 -22.49
C LEU A 135 -2.62 -7.62 -21.33
N GLY A 136 -3.27 -7.75 -20.17
CA GLY A 136 -2.67 -8.41 -19.01
C GLY A 136 -1.83 -7.47 -18.13
N GLN A 137 -2.14 -6.17 -18.11
CA GLN A 137 -1.47 -5.17 -17.27
C GLN A 137 -1.46 -5.60 -15.79
N ILE A 138 -0.38 -5.25 -15.11
CA ILE A 138 -0.20 -5.53 -13.69
C ILE A 138 -1.18 -4.69 -12.87
N ILE A 139 -1.80 -5.32 -11.87
CA ILE A 139 -2.44 -4.60 -10.78
C ILE A 139 -1.47 -4.55 -9.59
N TYR A 140 -1.25 -3.36 -9.05
CA TYR A 140 -0.45 -3.16 -7.86
C TYR A 140 -1.32 -3.13 -6.61
N ASN A 141 -0.80 -3.63 -5.49
CA ASN A 141 -1.51 -3.56 -4.22
C ASN A 141 -1.22 -2.24 -3.51
N SER A 142 -2.25 -1.42 -3.34
CA SER A 142 -2.14 -0.08 -2.76
C SER A 142 -1.98 -0.04 -1.23
N GLY A 143 -2.01 -1.19 -0.54
CA GLY A 143 -1.90 -1.22 0.93
C GLY A 143 -0.51 -0.91 1.46
N VAL A 144 0.53 -0.99 0.62
CA VAL A 144 1.91 -0.61 0.94
C VAL A 144 2.50 0.12 -0.26
N ILE A 145 2.71 1.43 -0.14
CA ILE A 145 3.27 2.27 -1.20
C ILE A 145 4.42 3.10 -0.61
N PHE A 146 5.63 2.91 -1.12
CA PHE A 146 6.73 3.84 -0.88
C PHE A 146 6.76 4.83 -2.03
N CYS A 147 6.74 6.13 -1.78
CA CYS A 147 6.69 7.13 -2.85
C CYS A 147 7.32 8.47 -2.47
N GLN A 148 7.73 9.22 -3.49
CA GLN A 148 8.03 10.65 -3.41
C GLN A 148 6.78 11.42 -3.88
N PRO A 149 5.86 11.81 -2.99
CA PRO A 149 4.52 12.25 -3.38
C PRO A 149 4.51 13.56 -4.18
N HIS A 150 5.55 14.39 -4.03
CA HIS A 150 5.66 15.69 -4.70
C HIS A 150 6.51 15.66 -5.96
N ARG A 151 7.09 14.52 -6.31
CA ARG A 151 7.77 14.33 -7.58
C ARG A 151 6.75 14.42 -8.73
N PRO A 152 6.98 15.20 -9.79
CA PRO A 152 5.97 15.54 -10.78
C PRO A 152 5.26 14.34 -11.43
N ASP A 153 6.01 13.29 -11.77
CA ASP A 153 5.48 12.06 -12.37
C ASP A 153 4.61 11.24 -11.38
N VAL A 154 5.02 11.14 -10.11
CA VAL A 154 4.21 10.49 -9.06
C VAL A 154 2.95 11.31 -8.77
N ARG A 155 3.08 12.63 -8.74
CA ARG A 155 1.94 13.54 -8.56
C ARG A 155 0.92 13.37 -9.69
N ALA A 156 1.37 13.28 -10.94
CA ALA A 156 0.49 13.04 -12.09
C ALA A 156 -0.29 11.72 -11.92
N VAL A 157 0.37 10.65 -11.47
CA VAL A 157 -0.30 9.37 -11.16
C VAL A 157 -1.36 9.54 -10.08
N PHE A 158 -1.07 10.25 -8.98
CA PHE A 158 -2.02 10.45 -7.90
C PHE A 158 -3.22 11.31 -8.32
N ASP A 159 -2.98 12.38 -9.05
CA ASP A 159 -4.04 13.25 -9.59
C ASP A 159 -4.92 12.48 -10.59
N ARG A 160 -4.31 11.66 -11.46
CA ARG A 160 -5.04 10.77 -12.39
C ARG A 160 -5.85 9.71 -11.62
N THR A 161 -5.28 9.12 -10.58
CA THR A 161 -5.96 8.14 -9.72
C THR A 161 -7.23 8.73 -9.11
N LEU A 162 -7.15 9.93 -8.56
CA LEU A 162 -8.30 10.64 -8.02
C LEU A 162 -9.35 10.97 -9.10
N ALA A 163 -8.93 11.47 -10.26
CA ALA A 163 -9.83 11.79 -11.36
C ALA A 163 -10.60 10.54 -11.86
N LEU A 164 -9.94 9.40 -11.97
CA LEU A 164 -10.57 8.11 -12.32
C LEU A 164 -11.58 7.67 -11.25
N ALA A 165 -11.20 7.73 -9.98
CA ALA A 165 -12.09 7.36 -8.88
C ALA A 165 -13.34 8.25 -8.82
N GLN A 166 -13.21 9.54 -9.08
CA GLN A 166 -14.33 10.49 -9.18
C GLN A 166 -15.22 10.22 -10.40
N LYS A 167 -14.62 9.96 -11.57
CA LYS A 167 -15.34 9.66 -12.81
C LYS A 167 -16.17 8.39 -12.71
N TYR A 168 -15.66 7.36 -12.01
CA TYR A 168 -16.28 6.04 -11.88
C TYR A 168 -16.80 5.76 -10.47
N ARG A 169 -17.14 6.80 -9.70
CA ARG A 169 -17.54 6.70 -8.28
C ARG A 169 -18.72 5.77 -7.99
N ASP A 170 -19.60 5.58 -8.98
CA ASP A 170 -20.78 4.71 -8.82
C ASP A 170 -20.44 3.22 -9.01
N ARG A 171 -19.21 2.92 -9.39
CA ARG A 171 -18.72 1.55 -9.61
C ARG A 171 -17.86 1.10 -8.44
N VAL A 172 -18.24 1.10 -7.26
CA VAL A 172 -17.54 0.74 -6.00
C VAL A 172 -16.28 -0.13 -6.19
N TRP A 173 -15.22 0.44 -6.75
CA TRP A 173 -13.96 -0.26 -6.97
C TRP A 173 -12.97 0.00 -5.84
N SER A 174 -11.92 -0.78 -5.82
CA SER A 174 -10.78 -0.59 -4.96
C SER A 174 -9.89 0.53 -5.51
N ASP A 175 -9.32 1.34 -4.65
CA ASP A 175 -8.31 2.35 -4.95
C ASP A 175 -7.13 1.80 -5.78
N GLN A 176 -6.73 0.54 -5.54
CA GLN A 176 -5.62 -0.11 -6.27
C GLN A 176 -5.87 -0.25 -7.77
N THR A 177 -7.12 -0.41 -8.23
CA THR A 177 -7.43 -0.49 -9.66
C THR A 177 -7.24 0.84 -10.34
N TYR A 178 -7.70 1.92 -9.72
CA TYR A 178 -7.52 3.28 -10.24
C TYR A 178 -6.05 3.70 -10.24
N LEU A 179 -5.30 3.35 -9.18
CA LEU A 179 -3.87 3.61 -9.10
C LEU A 179 -3.11 2.89 -10.22
N SER A 180 -3.41 1.61 -10.45
CA SER A 180 -2.74 0.82 -11.49
C SER A 180 -3.09 1.33 -12.90
N LEU A 181 -4.36 1.69 -13.15
CA LEU A 181 -4.76 2.28 -14.43
C LEU A 181 -4.13 3.66 -14.64
N ALA A 182 -4.03 4.47 -13.59
CA ALA A 182 -3.35 5.76 -13.68
C ALA A 182 -1.87 5.61 -14.07
N MET A 183 -1.17 4.62 -13.54
CA MET A 183 0.21 4.32 -13.94
C MET A 183 0.32 3.96 -15.42
N GLU A 184 -0.62 3.17 -15.97
CA GLU A 184 -0.66 2.83 -17.40
C GLU A 184 -0.88 4.09 -18.26
N ILE A 185 -1.84 4.93 -17.88
CA ILE A 185 -2.17 6.16 -18.63
C ILE A 185 -1.02 7.16 -18.62
N GLU A 186 -0.38 7.36 -17.47
CA GLU A 186 0.73 8.28 -17.28
C GLU A 186 2.09 7.68 -17.72
N CYS A 187 2.10 6.46 -18.26
CA CYS A 187 3.32 5.72 -18.65
C CYS A 187 4.35 5.64 -17.50
N PHE A 188 3.87 5.54 -16.27
CA PHE A 188 4.70 5.50 -15.08
C PHE A 188 5.02 4.05 -14.68
N ASN A 189 6.31 3.75 -14.56
CA ASN A 189 6.79 2.42 -14.16
C ASN A 189 7.42 2.47 -12.76
N PRO A 190 6.71 2.04 -11.70
CA PRO A 190 7.27 2.01 -10.36
C PRO A 190 8.33 0.91 -10.22
N TYR A 191 9.22 1.06 -9.23
CA TYR A 191 10.07 -0.06 -8.86
C TYR A 191 9.23 -1.18 -8.25
N THR A 192 9.31 -2.37 -8.80
CA THR A 192 8.58 -3.54 -8.32
C THR A 192 9.34 -4.20 -7.16
N LEU A 193 8.78 -4.11 -5.97
CA LEU A 193 9.29 -4.79 -4.76
C LEU A 193 8.88 -6.26 -4.75
N SER A 194 9.65 -7.08 -4.01
CA SER A 194 9.28 -8.47 -3.79
C SER A 194 8.02 -8.60 -2.90
N PRO A 195 7.28 -9.72 -2.98
CA PRO A 195 6.11 -9.97 -2.14
C PRO A 195 6.37 -9.84 -0.64
N SER A 196 7.63 -9.95 -0.18
CA SER A 196 7.98 -9.77 1.23
C SER A 196 7.64 -8.38 1.80
N PHE A 197 7.57 -7.36 0.94
CA PHE A 197 7.21 -5.98 1.32
C PHE A 197 5.70 -5.74 1.40
N ASN A 198 4.89 -6.72 1.04
CA ASN A 198 3.43 -6.63 1.13
C ASN A 198 2.85 -8.05 1.04
N TYR A 199 3.20 -8.90 2.02
CA TYR A 199 2.77 -10.29 2.01
C TYR A 199 1.33 -10.43 2.48
N ARG A 200 0.50 -11.02 1.62
CA ARG A 200 -0.93 -11.21 1.85
C ARG A 200 -1.25 -12.67 2.13
N ALA A 201 -2.13 -12.91 3.11
CA ALA A 201 -2.50 -14.25 3.56
C ALA A 201 -3.50 -14.97 2.63
N PHE A 202 -3.35 -14.84 1.30
CA PHE A 202 -4.23 -15.47 0.31
C PHE A 202 -3.62 -16.71 -0.38
N GLY A 203 -2.70 -17.40 0.32
CA GLY A 203 -2.03 -18.56 -0.25
C GLY A 203 -0.82 -18.22 -1.12
N GLU A 204 -0.34 -16.99 -1.08
CA GLU A 204 0.89 -16.57 -1.72
C GLU A 204 2.07 -17.38 -1.20
N LEU A 205 2.95 -17.78 -2.13
CA LEU A 205 4.20 -18.46 -1.77
C LEU A 205 5.28 -17.43 -1.50
N ILE A 206 6.01 -17.63 -0.39
CA ILE A 206 7.12 -16.75 -0.01
C ILE A 206 8.33 -17.56 0.45
N SER A 207 9.53 -17.06 0.12
CA SER A 207 10.81 -17.53 0.65
C SER A 207 11.55 -16.35 1.31
N GLY A 208 12.34 -16.64 2.31
CA GLY A 208 13.06 -15.63 3.08
C GLY A 208 12.20 -14.98 4.17
N SER A 209 12.52 -13.73 4.57
CA SER A 209 11.77 -13.00 5.59
C SER A 209 10.58 -12.25 5.00
N ILE A 210 9.47 -12.20 5.72
CA ILE A 210 8.39 -11.24 5.47
C ILE A 210 8.80 -9.94 6.14
N ARG A 211 8.73 -8.82 5.40
CA ARG A 211 9.03 -7.48 5.92
C ARG A 211 7.77 -6.75 6.35
N ILE A 212 6.72 -6.87 5.56
CA ILE A 212 5.41 -6.31 5.89
C ILE A 212 4.35 -7.39 5.69
N TRP A 213 3.70 -7.78 6.76
CA TRP A 213 2.50 -8.59 6.77
C TRP A 213 1.29 -7.69 6.50
N HIS A 214 0.43 -8.07 5.57
CA HIS A 214 -0.77 -7.32 5.21
C HIS A 214 -1.97 -8.25 5.18
N SER A 215 -2.71 -8.32 6.26
CA SER A 215 -3.89 -9.17 6.38
C SER A 215 -4.72 -8.78 7.60
N TYR A 216 -6.03 -9.07 7.53
CA TYR A 216 -6.92 -9.07 8.70
C TYR A 216 -6.62 -10.22 9.68
N GLU A 217 -5.96 -11.26 9.19
CA GLU A 217 -5.54 -12.39 10.01
C GLU A 217 -4.41 -11.98 10.95
N PRO A 218 -4.35 -12.55 12.17
CA PRO A 218 -3.25 -12.30 13.09
C PRO A 218 -1.90 -12.62 12.48
N LEU A 219 -0.88 -11.86 12.87
CA LEU A 219 0.50 -12.12 12.46
C LEU A 219 0.95 -13.51 12.98
N PRO A 220 1.37 -14.44 12.09
CA PRO A 220 1.88 -15.73 12.53
C PRO A 220 3.17 -15.58 13.34
N ALA A 221 3.28 -16.32 14.45
CA ALA A 221 4.46 -16.26 15.32
C ALA A 221 5.78 -16.60 14.59
N ASN A 222 5.72 -17.37 13.49
CA ASN A 222 6.89 -17.74 12.70
C ASN A 222 7.14 -16.85 11.48
N ALA A 223 6.42 -15.73 11.32
CA ALA A 223 6.55 -14.84 10.15
C ALA A 223 7.96 -14.25 9.98
N ALA A 224 8.65 -13.98 11.09
CA ALA A 224 10.01 -13.42 11.09
C ALA A 224 11.13 -14.48 10.95
N SER A 225 10.81 -15.78 10.93
CA SER A 225 11.81 -16.86 10.97
C SER A 225 11.46 -18.03 10.06
N LEU A 226 11.27 -17.75 8.77
CA LEU A 226 10.96 -18.80 7.80
C LEU A 226 12.20 -19.63 7.49
N GLU A 227 12.03 -20.96 7.43
CA GLU A 227 13.13 -21.88 7.14
C GLU A 227 13.64 -21.70 5.70
N LYS A 228 14.94 -21.56 5.56
CA LYS A 228 15.61 -21.46 4.24
C LYS A 228 15.44 -22.76 3.44
N GLY A 229 15.40 -22.63 2.11
CA GLY A 229 15.24 -23.76 1.20
C GLY A 229 13.80 -24.24 1.01
N TYR A 230 12.82 -23.49 1.53
CA TYR A 230 11.41 -23.77 1.30
C TYR A 230 10.65 -22.51 0.90
N LEU A 231 9.62 -22.70 0.05
CA LEU A 231 8.54 -21.75 -0.10
C LEU A 231 7.50 -22.04 0.99
N HIS A 232 7.01 -21.00 1.62
CA HIS A 232 5.99 -21.07 2.66
C HIS A 232 4.71 -20.42 2.15
N ARG A 233 3.58 -20.90 2.64
CA ARG A 233 2.28 -20.24 2.47
C ARG A 233 1.53 -20.17 3.79
N TYR A 234 0.63 -19.21 3.89
CA TYR A 234 -0.22 -19.08 5.07
C TYR A 234 -1.34 -20.12 5.05
N GLU A 235 -1.48 -20.85 6.16
CA GLU A 235 -2.56 -21.80 6.40
C GLU A 235 -2.97 -21.74 7.88
N LYS A 236 -4.23 -21.45 8.15
CA LYS A 236 -4.85 -21.52 9.49
C LYS A 236 -3.98 -20.97 10.64
N GLY A 237 -3.50 -19.75 10.49
CA GLY A 237 -2.71 -19.07 11.54
C GLY A 237 -1.21 -19.31 11.50
N LYS A 238 -0.69 -20.10 10.54
CA LYS A 238 0.72 -20.44 10.44
C LYS A 238 1.24 -20.28 9.02
N LEU A 239 2.54 -20.03 8.91
CA LEU A 239 3.28 -20.17 7.65
C LEU A 239 3.88 -21.56 7.59
N VAL A 240 3.34 -22.39 6.71
CA VAL A 240 3.73 -23.79 6.54
C VAL A 240 4.63 -23.97 5.32
N LYS A 241 5.53 -24.95 5.37
CA LYS A 241 6.35 -25.34 4.22
C LYS A 241 5.47 -25.94 3.13
N ALA A 242 5.46 -25.31 1.96
CA ALA A 242 4.64 -25.75 0.83
C ALA A 242 5.48 -26.48 -0.23
N VAL A 243 6.65 -25.93 -0.58
CA VAL A 243 7.51 -26.47 -1.63
C VAL A 243 8.97 -26.38 -1.19
N LYS A 244 9.75 -27.46 -1.38
CA LYS A 244 11.19 -27.43 -1.23
C LYS A 244 11.81 -26.77 -2.46
N VAL A 245 12.65 -25.77 -2.25
CA VAL A 245 13.38 -25.06 -3.30
C VAL A 245 14.78 -25.65 -3.40
N PRO A 246 15.26 -26.07 -4.56
CA PRO A 246 16.67 -26.40 -4.74
C PRO A 246 17.51 -25.15 -4.43
N LEU A 247 18.49 -25.30 -3.57
CA LEU A 247 19.50 -24.26 -3.29
C LEU A 247 20.62 -24.36 -4.29
#